data_99249314ea03c9d379e6373c054b57d1
#
_entry.id   99249314ea03c9d379e6373c054b57d1
#
_cell.length_a   1.000
_cell.length_b   1.000
_cell.length_c   1.000
_cell.angle_alpha   90.00
_cell.angle_beta   90.00
_cell.angle_gamma   90.00
#
_symmetry.space_group_name_H-M   'P 1'
#
loop_
_entity.id
_entity.type
_entity.pdbx_description
1 polymer ?
#
loop_
_entity_poly.entity_id
_entity_poly.type
_entity_poly.pdbx_seq_one_letter_code
_entity_poly.pdbx_strand_id
1 'polypeptide(L)'
;MKDVKRFTLPLIAVAALYIPVSQAETMHYQLDPQHTSVVMSWEHFGFSHPTADIPDATGTLVFDSSKPEQSRVDVTLPVTKIDSHVPALTKEFKGADYFDVAKYPSATFRSTKVIAKGDNKFDVEGNLTLKGITKPVTLHATLNKQGEHPMVKKQAIGFDATGTIKRSDFKLDKYVPAVSDDVKLTISTEAYAK
;
A
#
# COMPACT_ATOMS: atom_id res chain seq x y z
N MET A 1 35.03 -43.82 68.72
CA MET A 1 34.97 -43.82 67.23
C MET A 1 33.66 -43.20 66.87
N LYS A 2 33.65 -41.95 66.28
CA LYS A 2 32.42 -41.24 65.92
C LYS A 2 32.30 -41.27 64.40
N ASP A 3 31.21 -41.88 63.86
CA ASP A 3 30.91 -42.00 62.47
C ASP A 3 30.39 -40.66 61.96
N VAL A 4 31.10 -40.07 61.00
CA VAL A 4 30.70 -38.87 60.32
C VAL A 4 29.92 -39.29 59.05
N LYS A 5 28.59 -39.13 59.07
CA LYS A 5 27.74 -39.31 57.87
C LYS A 5 27.94 -38.12 56.95
N ARG A 6 28.50 -38.39 55.78
CA ARG A 6 28.57 -37.36 54.66
C ARG A 6 27.21 -37.27 53.96
N PHE A 7 26.56 -36.13 54.08
CA PHE A 7 25.38 -35.78 53.26
C PHE A 7 25.85 -35.24 51.92
N THR A 8 25.55 -35.98 50.86
CA THR A 8 25.71 -35.50 49.48
C THR A 8 24.44 -34.79 49.03
N LEU A 9 24.48 -33.47 48.82
CA LEU A 9 23.40 -32.74 48.19
C LEU A 9 23.41 -32.96 46.65
N PRO A 10 22.27 -33.31 46.04
CA PRO A 10 22.21 -33.37 44.58
C PRO A 10 22.17 -31.94 44.00
N LEU A 11 23.07 -31.69 43.08
CA LEU A 11 23.12 -30.44 42.28
C LEU A 11 22.05 -30.54 41.20
N ILE A 12 20.92 -29.84 41.39
CA ILE A 12 19.87 -29.72 40.35
C ILE A 12 20.37 -28.69 39.30
N ALA A 13 20.80 -29.19 38.15
CA ALA A 13 21.11 -28.34 37.00
C ALA A 13 19.80 -27.86 36.37
N VAL A 14 19.46 -26.58 36.56
CA VAL A 14 18.36 -25.91 35.83
C VAL A 14 18.85 -25.64 34.41
N ALA A 15 18.43 -26.46 33.47
CA ALA A 15 18.61 -26.20 32.04
C ALA A 15 17.67 -25.05 31.63
N ALA A 16 18.21 -23.85 31.42
CA ALA A 16 17.49 -22.74 30.84
C ALA A 16 17.17 -23.09 29.38
N LEU A 17 15.89 -23.33 29.08
CA LEU A 17 15.39 -23.45 27.71
C LEU A 17 15.47 -22.07 27.04
N TYR A 18 16.48 -21.87 26.21
CA TYR A 18 16.53 -20.74 25.26
C TYR A 18 15.48 -21.01 24.18
N ILE A 19 14.31 -20.34 24.29
CA ILE A 19 13.35 -20.27 23.21
C ILE A 19 13.87 -19.18 22.29
N PRO A 20 14.26 -19.49 21.03
CA PRO A 20 14.61 -18.45 20.08
C PRO A 20 13.38 -17.60 19.84
N VAL A 21 13.41 -16.34 20.27
CA VAL A 21 12.43 -15.34 19.83
C VAL A 21 12.69 -15.12 18.36
N SER A 22 11.81 -15.65 17.50
CA SER A 22 11.79 -15.31 16.08
C SER A 22 11.53 -13.80 16.00
N GLN A 23 12.57 -13.02 15.78
CA GLN A 23 12.40 -11.61 15.40
C GLN A 23 11.77 -11.61 14.03
N ALA A 24 10.55 -11.04 13.94
CA ALA A 24 9.97 -10.74 12.64
C ALA A 24 10.92 -9.79 11.91
N GLU A 25 11.37 -10.21 10.74
CA GLU A 25 12.35 -9.49 9.95
C GLU A 25 11.65 -8.40 9.15
N THR A 26 12.23 -7.20 9.13
CA THR A 26 11.79 -6.14 8.21
C THR A 26 12.13 -6.58 6.80
N MET A 27 11.12 -6.74 5.96
CA MET A 27 11.29 -7.22 4.59
C MET A 27 11.11 -6.09 3.57
N HIS A 28 11.92 -6.14 2.53
CA HIS A 28 11.90 -5.20 1.41
C HIS A 28 11.29 -5.87 0.17
N TYR A 29 10.23 -5.26 -0.35
CA TYR A 29 9.50 -5.78 -1.51
C TYR A 29 9.54 -4.78 -2.66
N GLN A 30 9.45 -5.31 -3.87
CA GLN A 30 9.21 -4.57 -5.10
C GLN A 30 7.79 -4.87 -5.57
N LEU A 31 6.98 -3.83 -5.82
CA LEU A 31 5.64 -3.99 -6.38
C LEU A 31 5.73 -4.69 -7.75
N ASP A 32 4.79 -5.60 -7.98
CA ASP A 32 4.60 -6.23 -9.29
C ASP A 32 3.61 -5.41 -10.12
N PRO A 33 4.08 -4.75 -11.20
CA PRO A 33 3.19 -3.94 -12.03
C PRO A 33 2.08 -4.73 -12.73
N GLN A 34 2.29 -6.04 -12.94
CA GLN A 34 1.30 -6.89 -13.62
C GLN A 34 0.14 -7.30 -12.69
N HIS A 35 0.38 -7.31 -11.38
CA HIS A 35 -0.60 -7.64 -10.36
C HIS A 35 -0.89 -6.44 -9.43
N THR A 36 -0.67 -5.21 -9.94
CA THR A 36 -1.01 -3.98 -9.23
C THR A 36 -1.99 -3.16 -10.07
N SER A 37 -3.15 -2.89 -9.52
CA SER A 37 -4.19 -2.07 -10.14
C SER A 37 -4.60 -0.91 -9.24
N VAL A 38 -4.82 0.26 -9.84
CA VAL A 38 -5.36 1.45 -9.18
C VAL A 38 -6.58 1.92 -9.98
N VAL A 39 -7.75 1.65 -9.43
CA VAL A 39 -9.04 2.01 -10.04
C VAL A 39 -9.59 3.24 -9.33
N MET A 40 -10.03 4.21 -10.11
CA MET A 40 -10.71 5.41 -9.68
C MET A 40 -12.19 5.32 -10.06
N SER A 41 -13.09 5.81 -9.19
CA SER A 41 -14.51 5.91 -9.47
C SER A 41 -15.06 7.24 -8.95
N TRP A 42 -16.01 7.81 -9.70
CA TRP A 42 -16.66 9.08 -9.35
C TRP A 42 -18.14 9.04 -9.71
N GLU A 43 -18.94 9.94 -9.13
CA GLU A 43 -20.34 10.08 -9.49
C GLU A 43 -20.47 11.04 -10.69
N HIS A 44 -21.27 10.65 -11.68
CA HIS A 44 -21.55 11.44 -12.87
C HIS A 44 -23.02 11.86 -12.92
N PHE A 45 -23.28 13.11 -12.57
CA PHE A 45 -24.61 13.75 -12.53
C PHE A 45 -25.68 12.98 -11.73
N GLY A 46 -25.28 12.17 -10.75
CA GLY A 46 -26.19 11.30 -9.99
C GLY A 46 -26.69 10.06 -10.74
N PHE A 47 -26.31 9.86 -12.01
CA PHE A 47 -26.82 8.74 -12.81
C PHE A 47 -25.96 7.50 -12.77
N SER A 48 -24.66 7.62 -12.61
CA SER A 48 -23.73 6.50 -12.71
C SER A 48 -22.43 6.77 -11.98
N HIS A 49 -21.65 5.69 -11.82
CA HIS A 49 -20.31 5.74 -11.24
C HIS A 49 -19.30 5.18 -12.27
N PRO A 50 -18.85 6.00 -13.23
CA PRO A 50 -17.82 5.62 -14.17
C PRO A 50 -16.51 5.29 -13.43
N THR A 51 -15.64 4.54 -14.11
CA THR A 51 -14.31 4.19 -13.61
C THR A 51 -13.24 4.55 -14.60
N ALA A 52 -12.03 4.71 -14.11
CA ALA A 52 -10.80 4.73 -14.87
C ALA A 52 -9.72 4.02 -14.08
N ASP A 53 -8.73 3.46 -14.74
CA ASP A 53 -7.59 2.84 -14.11
C ASP A 53 -6.25 3.41 -14.59
N ILE A 54 -5.23 3.27 -13.75
CA ILE A 54 -3.84 3.54 -14.11
C ILE A 54 -3.08 2.23 -13.89
N PRO A 55 -2.74 1.50 -14.96
CA PRO A 55 -1.97 0.27 -14.90
C PRO A 55 -0.48 0.56 -14.66
N ASP A 56 0.30 -0.52 -14.48
CA ASP A 56 1.76 -0.50 -14.40
C ASP A 56 2.31 0.38 -13.27
N ALA A 57 1.61 0.46 -12.16
CA ALA A 57 2.14 1.08 -10.95
C ALA A 57 3.43 0.37 -10.51
N THR A 58 4.45 1.14 -10.18
CA THR A 58 5.73 0.64 -9.67
C THR A 58 6.03 1.22 -8.31
N GLY A 59 6.83 0.52 -7.51
CA GLY A 59 7.16 1.05 -6.20
C GLY A 59 7.87 0.05 -5.31
N THR A 60 8.12 0.48 -4.09
CA THR A 60 8.76 -0.33 -3.05
C THR A 60 7.90 -0.33 -1.80
N LEU A 61 7.88 -1.46 -1.12
CA LEU A 61 7.26 -1.63 0.18
C LEU A 61 8.31 -2.17 1.14
N VAL A 62 8.46 -1.52 2.28
CA VAL A 62 9.17 -2.05 3.45
C VAL A 62 8.09 -2.44 4.45
N PHE A 63 8.04 -3.69 4.84
CA PHE A 63 7.03 -4.19 5.76
C PHE A 63 7.68 -4.89 6.95
N ASP A 64 7.28 -4.47 8.16
CA ASP A 64 7.63 -5.12 9.41
C ASP A 64 6.33 -5.59 10.10
N SER A 65 6.12 -6.89 10.14
CA SER A 65 4.91 -7.47 10.73
C SER A 65 4.85 -7.34 12.24
N SER A 66 6.00 -7.16 12.91
CA SER A 66 6.08 -6.96 14.37
C SER A 66 5.95 -5.50 14.78
N LYS A 67 6.32 -4.59 13.87
CA LYS A 67 6.31 -3.13 14.06
C LYS A 67 5.74 -2.44 12.82
N PRO A 68 4.45 -2.60 12.54
CA PRO A 68 3.83 -2.05 11.32
C PRO A 68 4.04 -0.55 11.15
N GLU A 69 4.20 0.18 12.24
CA GLU A 69 4.48 1.63 12.23
C GLU A 69 5.85 1.99 11.62
N GLN A 70 6.74 1.01 11.46
CA GLN A 70 8.02 1.17 10.76
C GLN A 70 7.92 0.85 9.26
N SER A 71 6.78 0.34 8.83
CA SER A 71 6.52 0.04 7.42
C SER A 71 6.42 1.31 6.58
N ARG A 72 6.79 1.20 5.30
CA ARG A 72 6.77 2.31 4.33
C ARG A 72 6.42 1.81 2.96
N VAL A 73 5.71 2.65 2.21
CA VAL A 73 5.40 2.40 0.79
C VAL A 73 5.66 3.65 -0.03
N ASP A 74 6.36 3.48 -1.14
CA ASP A 74 6.61 4.49 -2.16
C ASP A 74 6.13 3.95 -3.50
N VAL A 75 5.20 4.67 -4.16
CA VAL A 75 4.58 4.26 -5.41
C VAL A 75 4.69 5.36 -6.46
N THR A 76 4.93 4.95 -7.69
CA THR A 76 4.86 5.79 -8.89
C THR A 76 3.82 5.22 -9.84
N LEU A 77 2.88 6.07 -10.26
CA LEU A 77 1.78 5.78 -11.17
C LEU A 77 2.03 6.46 -12.51
N PRO A 78 2.16 5.74 -13.62
CA PRO A 78 2.33 6.35 -14.95
C PRO A 78 0.99 6.89 -15.46
N VAL A 79 0.63 8.14 -15.12
CA VAL A 79 -0.65 8.75 -15.52
C VAL A 79 -0.79 8.90 -17.04
N THR A 80 0.29 8.76 -17.80
CA THR A 80 0.24 8.64 -19.27
C THR A 80 -0.53 7.41 -19.75
N LYS A 81 -0.67 6.40 -18.87
CA LYS A 81 -1.36 5.12 -19.15
C LYS A 81 -2.80 5.09 -18.65
N ILE A 82 -3.31 6.21 -18.10
CA ILE A 82 -4.70 6.28 -17.65
C ILE A 82 -5.65 5.84 -18.75
N ASP A 83 -6.62 5.01 -18.39
CA ASP A 83 -7.69 4.55 -19.27
C ASP A 83 -9.05 4.66 -18.57
N SER A 84 -9.98 5.36 -19.19
CA SER A 84 -11.37 5.48 -18.73
C SER A 84 -12.32 4.51 -19.45
N HIS A 85 -11.79 3.60 -20.26
CA HIS A 85 -12.53 2.66 -21.12
C HIS A 85 -13.42 3.36 -22.20
N VAL A 86 -13.33 4.70 -22.27
CA VAL A 86 -14.00 5.52 -23.28
C VAL A 86 -12.93 6.38 -23.98
N PRO A 87 -12.59 6.10 -25.24
CA PRO A 87 -11.43 6.74 -25.91
C PRO A 87 -11.47 8.27 -25.88
N ALA A 88 -12.66 8.90 -26.04
CA ALA A 88 -12.80 10.34 -25.99
C ALA A 88 -12.50 10.90 -24.58
N LEU A 89 -13.00 10.24 -23.54
CA LEU A 89 -12.76 10.65 -22.14
C LEU A 89 -11.30 10.39 -21.73
N THR A 90 -10.72 9.26 -22.16
CA THR A 90 -9.29 8.98 -21.94
C THR A 90 -8.41 10.07 -22.55
N LYS A 91 -8.73 10.52 -23.77
CA LYS A 91 -8.04 11.64 -24.41
C LYS A 91 -8.18 12.93 -23.61
N GLU A 92 -9.40 13.23 -23.13
CA GLU A 92 -9.67 14.41 -22.30
C GLU A 92 -8.89 14.37 -21.00
N PHE A 93 -8.86 13.21 -20.30
CA PHE A 93 -8.08 13.04 -19.07
C PHE A 93 -6.59 13.31 -19.25
N LYS A 94 -6.03 12.95 -20.40
CA LYS A 94 -4.61 13.20 -20.70
C LYS A 94 -4.30 14.68 -21.01
N GLY A 95 -5.33 15.49 -21.29
CA GLY A 95 -5.19 16.90 -21.64
C GLY A 95 -4.86 17.81 -20.46
N ALA A 96 -4.56 19.09 -20.80
CA ALA A 96 -4.12 20.11 -19.84
C ALA A 96 -5.18 20.46 -18.78
N ASP A 97 -6.48 20.37 -19.13
CA ASP A 97 -7.60 20.62 -18.21
C ASP A 97 -7.71 19.55 -17.09
N TYR A 98 -7.12 18.36 -17.32
CA TYR A 98 -7.12 17.29 -16.35
C TYR A 98 -5.68 16.96 -15.92
N PHE A 99 -5.15 15.77 -16.25
CA PHE A 99 -3.87 15.31 -15.73
C PHE A 99 -2.65 15.99 -16.35
N ASP A 100 -2.82 16.64 -17.52
CA ASP A 100 -1.72 17.32 -18.25
C ASP A 100 -0.48 16.40 -18.37
N VAL A 101 -0.70 15.21 -18.92
CA VAL A 101 0.31 14.14 -18.90
C VAL A 101 1.58 14.49 -19.67
N ALA A 102 1.52 15.47 -20.57
CA ALA A 102 2.69 15.98 -21.27
C ALA A 102 3.67 16.69 -20.31
N LYS A 103 3.12 17.37 -19.29
CA LYS A 103 3.90 18.08 -18.28
C LYS A 103 4.12 17.25 -17.02
N TYR A 104 3.14 16.42 -16.65
CA TYR A 104 3.13 15.60 -15.44
C TYR A 104 2.87 14.13 -15.81
N PRO A 105 3.87 13.40 -16.33
CA PRO A 105 3.69 12.05 -16.84
C PRO A 105 3.40 11.00 -15.76
N SER A 106 3.65 11.34 -14.49
CA SER A 106 3.45 10.43 -13.37
C SER A 106 2.85 11.13 -12.15
N ALA A 107 2.13 10.35 -11.34
CA ALA A 107 1.78 10.69 -9.97
C ALA A 107 2.62 9.83 -8.99
N THR A 108 2.77 10.30 -7.76
CA THR A 108 3.50 9.54 -6.72
C THR A 108 2.75 9.55 -5.41
N PHE A 109 2.80 8.43 -4.69
CA PHE A 109 2.36 8.35 -3.30
C PHE A 109 3.53 7.92 -2.44
N ARG A 110 3.76 8.62 -1.33
CA ARG A 110 4.78 8.29 -0.34
C ARG A 110 4.17 8.28 1.04
N SER A 111 4.20 7.13 1.69
CA SER A 111 3.71 7.04 3.07
C SER A 111 4.56 7.87 4.02
N THR A 112 3.89 8.49 4.98
CA THR A 112 4.51 9.25 6.08
C THR A 112 4.32 8.55 7.42
N LYS A 113 3.24 7.74 7.52
CA LYS A 113 2.90 7.01 8.74
C LYS A 113 2.05 5.80 8.41
N VAL A 114 2.27 4.70 9.13
CA VAL A 114 1.43 3.50 9.10
C VAL A 114 0.87 3.26 10.50
N ILE A 115 -0.43 3.04 10.61
CA ILE A 115 -1.14 2.83 11.86
C ILE A 115 -1.84 1.48 11.77
N ALA A 116 -1.44 0.53 12.60
CA ALA A 116 -2.13 -0.76 12.70
C ALA A 116 -3.51 -0.58 13.36
N LYS A 117 -4.54 -1.19 12.76
CA LYS A 117 -5.93 -1.14 13.23
C LYS A 117 -6.42 -2.48 13.76
N GLY A 118 -5.55 -3.49 13.83
CA GLY A 118 -5.92 -4.88 14.12
C GLY A 118 -6.42 -5.62 12.87
N ASP A 119 -6.56 -6.94 12.96
CA ASP A 119 -7.13 -7.80 11.91
C ASP A 119 -6.52 -7.59 10.52
N ASN A 120 -5.19 -7.46 10.45
CA ASN A 120 -4.45 -7.19 9.21
C ASN A 120 -4.84 -5.88 8.50
N LYS A 121 -5.45 -4.94 9.21
CA LYS A 121 -5.87 -3.63 8.69
C LYS A 121 -4.92 -2.53 9.11
N PHE A 122 -4.72 -1.57 8.24
CA PHE A 122 -3.79 -0.45 8.43
C PHE A 122 -4.38 0.83 7.85
N ASP A 123 -4.19 1.94 8.55
CA ASP A 123 -4.30 3.26 7.94
C ASP A 123 -2.89 3.68 7.49
N VAL A 124 -2.75 3.94 6.20
CA VAL A 124 -1.51 4.39 5.58
C VAL A 124 -1.67 5.86 5.20
N GLU A 125 -1.18 6.73 6.07
CA GLU A 125 -1.12 8.16 5.81
C GLU A 125 0.09 8.47 4.90
N GLY A 126 -0.11 9.33 3.91
CA GLY A 126 0.96 9.67 2.98
C GLY A 126 0.67 10.91 2.16
N ASN A 127 1.65 11.28 1.35
CA ASN A 127 1.58 12.41 0.44
C ASN A 127 1.35 11.91 -0.98
N LEU A 128 0.21 12.27 -1.56
CA LEU A 128 -0.07 12.09 -2.99
C LEU A 128 0.35 13.34 -3.74
N THR A 129 1.23 13.17 -4.71
CA THR A 129 1.59 14.23 -5.67
C THR A 129 0.96 13.92 -7.01
N LEU A 130 0.08 14.79 -7.47
CA LEU A 130 -0.65 14.67 -8.72
C LEU A 130 -0.68 16.04 -9.40
N LYS A 131 -0.39 16.10 -10.72
CA LYS A 131 -0.31 17.36 -11.49
C LYS A 131 0.60 18.41 -10.82
N GLY A 132 1.70 17.96 -10.18
CA GLY A 132 2.65 18.82 -9.47
C GLY A 132 2.15 19.35 -8.12
N ILE A 133 0.97 18.96 -7.66
CA ILE A 133 0.39 19.38 -6.38
C ILE A 133 0.46 18.22 -5.41
N THR A 134 0.92 18.48 -4.19
CA THR A 134 1.04 17.46 -3.13
C THR A 134 0.00 17.71 -2.05
N LYS A 135 -0.75 16.66 -1.70
CA LYS A 135 -1.76 16.65 -0.63
C LYS A 135 -1.65 15.42 0.24
N PRO A 136 -1.96 15.53 1.54
CA PRO A 136 -2.07 14.37 2.41
C PRO A 136 -3.28 13.51 2.01
N VAL A 137 -3.08 12.20 2.00
CA VAL A 137 -4.13 11.20 1.72
C VAL A 137 -3.96 10.05 2.69
N THR A 138 -5.07 9.47 3.16
CA THR A 138 -5.08 8.25 3.94
C THR A 138 -5.67 7.12 3.10
N LEU A 139 -4.95 6.01 3.02
CA LEU A 139 -5.40 4.76 2.43
C LEU A 139 -5.72 3.77 3.54
N HIS A 140 -6.87 3.10 3.45
CA HIS A 140 -7.27 2.02 4.34
C HIS A 140 -6.87 0.70 3.70
N ALA A 141 -5.78 0.12 4.17
CA ALA A 141 -5.19 -1.10 3.60
C ALA A 141 -5.54 -2.34 4.42
N THR A 142 -5.68 -3.47 3.74
CA THR A 142 -5.82 -4.79 4.33
C THR A 142 -4.74 -5.71 3.76
N LEU A 143 -3.97 -6.36 4.63
CA LEU A 143 -3.03 -7.40 4.24
C LEU A 143 -3.82 -8.67 3.92
N ASN A 144 -3.77 -9.09 2.66
CA ASN A 144 -4.44 -10.31 2.19
C ASN A 144 -3.63 -11.55 2.53
N LYS A 145 -2.32 -11.51 2.22
CA LYS A 145 -1.41 -12.64 2.44
C LYS A 145 0.05 -12.18 2.46
N GLN A 146 0.86 -12.84 3.27
CA GLN A 146 2.31 -12.79 3.23
C GLN A 146 2.85 -14.23 3.28
N GLY A 147 3.83 -14.56 2.43
CA GLY A 147 4.46 -15.89 2.41
C GLY A 147 5.09 -16.22 1.05
N GLU A 148 5.59 -17.45 0.91
CA GLU A 148 6.16 -17.90 -0.36
C GLU A 148 5.08 -18.02 -1.44
N HIS A 149 5.32 -17.38 -2.59
CA HIS A 149 4.44 -17.50 -3.75
C HIS A 149 4.62 -18.87 -4.43
N PRO A 150 3.52 -19.63 -4.67
CA PRO A 150 3.60 -21.04 -5.07
C PRO A 150 4.29 -21.29 -6.42
N MET A 151 4.25 -20.31 -7.33
CA MET A 151 4.81 -20.44 -8.67
C MET A 151 6.22 -19.86 -8.77
N VAL A 152 6.43 -18.62 -8.33
CA VAL A 152 7.72 -17.92 -8.49
C VAL A 152 8.72 -18.25 -7.38
N LYS A 153 8.29 -18.95 -6.32
CA LYS A 153 9.13 -19.41 -5.18
C LYS A 153 9.89 -18.26 -4.48
N LYS A 154 9.31 -17.08 -4.45
CA LYS A 154 9.79 -15.91 -3.71
C LYS A 154 8.83 -15.56 -2.58
N GLN A 155 9.34 -14.93 -1.54
CA GLN A 155 8.48 -14.29 -0.54
C GLN A 155 7.68 -13.19 -1.22
N ALA A 156 6.37 -13.23 -1.03
CA ALA A 156 5.42 -12.30 -1.61
C ALA A 156 4.51 -11.73 -0.52
N ILE A 157 3.94 -10.56 -0.81
CA ILE A 157 2.96 -9.92 0.04
C ILE A 157 1.90 -9.27 -0.84
N GLY A 158 0.62 -9.36 -0.43
CA GLY A 158 -0.50 -8.79 -1.16
C GLY A 158 -1.38 -7.94 -0.26
N PHE A 159 -1.82 -6.79 -0.79
CA PHE A 159 -2.72 -5.86 -0.12
C PHE A 159 -3.85 -5.43 -1.03
N ASP A 160 -5.02 -5.21 -0.41
CA ASP A 160 -6.06 -4.36 -0.96
C ASP A 160 -6.09 -3.05 -0.17
N ALA A 161 -6.41 -1.94 -0.84
CA ALA A 161 -6.58 -0.67 -0.17
C ALA A 161 -7.68 0.17 -0.82
N THR A 162 -8.30 1.04 -0.01
CA THR A 162 -9.28 2.02 -0.46
C THR A 162 -8.94 3.39 0.07
N GLY A 163 -9.42 4.43 -0.62
CA GLY A 163 -9.28 5.81 -0.18
C GLY A 163 -10.25 6.71 -0.92
N THR A 164 -10.33 7.96 -0.51
CA THR A 164 -11.08 8.99 -1.22
C THR A 164 -10.23 10.24 -1.29
N ILE A 165 -10.19 10.85 -2.46
CA ILE A 165 -9.52 12.13 -2.69
C ILE A 165 -10.52 13.14 -3.24
N LYS A 166 -10.28 14.42 -2.99
CA LYS A 166 -10.96 15.51 -3.69
C LYS A 166 -10.15 15.91 -4.91
N ARG A 167 -10.73 15.75 -6.10
CA ARG A 167 -10.02 16.08 -7.32
C ARG A 167 -9.78 17.58 -7.49
N SER A 168 -10.60 18.43 -6.88
CA SER A 168 -10.39 19.87 -6.80
C SER A 168 -9.09 20.27 -6.08
N ASP A 169 -8.66 19.47 -5.09
CA ASP A 169 -7.38 19.68 -4.40
C ASP A 169 -6.16 19.64 -5.36
N PHE A 170 -6.32 18.99 -6.51
CA PHE A 170 -5.30 18.85 -7.55
C PHE A 170 -5.60 19.65 -8.82
N LYS A 171 -6.55 20.61 -8.75
CA LYS A 171 -7.01 21.41 -9.91
C LYS A 171 -7.54 20.54 -11.06
N LEU A 172 -8.32 19.53 -10.72
CA LEU A 172 -9.05 18.64 -11.62
C LEU A 172 -10.56 18.88 -11.48
N ASP A 173 -10.99 20.11 -11.28
CA ASP A 173 -12.29 20.52 -10.78
C ASP A 173 -13.33 20.84 -11.88
N LYS A 174 -13.00 20.54 -13.14
CA LYS A 174 -13.95 20.73 -14.24
C LYS A 174 -15.26 19.96 -13.97
N TYR A 175 -16.39 20.67 -14.10
CA TYR A 175 -17.75 20.16 -13.85
C TYR A 175 -18.09 19.85 -12.38
N VAL A 176 -17.28 20.24 -11.40
CA VAL A 176 -17.68 20.17 -9.97
C VAL A 176 -18.77 21.23 -9.71
N PRO A 177 -19.86 20.92 -8.96
CA PRO A 177 -20.14 19.65 -8.28
C PRO A 177 -21.00 18.66 -9.09
N ALA A 178 -21.42 18.99 -10.29
CA ALA A 178 -22.30 18.15 -11.11
C ALA A 178 -21.68 16.78 -11.44
N VAL A 179 -20.36 16.76 -11.62
CA VAL A 179 -19.54 15.54 -11.55
C VAL A 179 -18.80 15.61 -10.22
N SER A 180 -18.92 14.58 -9.38
CA SER A 180 -18.47 14.64 -8.00
C SER A 180 -17.01 15.09 -7.84
N ASP A 181 -16.76 15.83 -6.79
CA ASP A 181 -15.41 16.21 -6.37
C ASP A 181 -14.66 15.02 -5.74
N ASP A 182 -15.40 14.19 -5.01
CA ASP A 182 -14.88 12.98 -4.41
C ASP A 182 -14.63 11.92 -5.48
N VAL A 183 -13.40 11.39 -5.49
CA VAL A 183 -12.98 10.25 -6.29
C VAL A 183 -12.58 9.13 -5.34
N LYS A 184 -13.27 8.00 -5.44
CA LYS A 184 -12.95 6.78 -4.69
C LYS A 184 -11.81 6.05 -5.37
N LEU A 185 -10.86 5.59 -4.57
CA LEU A 185 -9.73 4.77 -5.00
C LEU A 185 -9.94 3.35 -4.51
N THR A 186 -9.72 2.38 -5.40
CA THR A 186 -9.66 0.96 -5.09
C THR A 186 -8.34 0.42 -5.63
N ILE A 187 -7.55 -0.16 -4.77
CA ILE A 187 -6.19 -0.60 -5.07
C ILE A 187 -6.08 -2.07 -4.71
N SER A 188 -5.49 -2.85 -5.59
CA SER A 188 -5.05 -4.22 -5.31
C SER A 188 -3.61 -4.35 -5.77
N THR A 189 -2.74 -4.93 -4.95
CA THR A 189 -1.30 -4.98 -5.25
C THR A 189 -0.65 -6.25 -4.71
N GLU A 190 0.26 -6.79 -5.50
CA GLU A 190 1.23 -7.79 -5.08
C GLU A 190 2.64 -7.20 -5.11
N ALA A 191 3.50 -7.73 -4.25
CA ALA A 191 4.91 -7.36 -4.23
C ALA A 191 5.77 -8.56 -3.86
N TYR A 192 6.95 -8.64 -4.44
CA TYR A 192 7.92 -9.72 -4.22
C TYR A 192 9.16 -9.22 -3.52
N ALA A 193 9.68 -10.05 -2.60
CA ALA A 193 10.94 -9.73 -1.91
C ALA A 193 12.10 -9.59 -2.91
N LYS A 194 12.93 -8.58 -2.62
CA LYS A 194 14.15 -8.28 -3.39
C LYS A 194 15.24 -9.28 -3.12
#